data_c1f91a283925a0c963ead273dc5a3396
#
_entry.id   c1f91a283925a0c963ead273dc5a3396
#
_cell.length_a   1.000
_cell.length_b   1.000
_cell.length_c   1.000
_cell.angle_alpha   90.00
_cell.angle_beta   90.00
_cell.angle_gamma   90.00
#
_symmetry.space_group_name_H-M   'P 1'
#
loop_
_entity.id
_entity.type
_entity.pdbx_description
1 polymer ?
#
loop_
_entity_poly.entity_id
_entity_poly.type
_entity_poly.pdbx_seq_one_letter_code
_entity_poly.pdbx_strand_id
1 'polypeptide(L)'
;MQLIREYSDDVKYITESSDSKDGKSLYIEGIFLVSEVKNRNGRIYRKSAMENEVNRYINEKVNKHTAYGELDHPATPTVNLKNASHIITELRQDGNVWYGKAKILDTPMGQIARGILNSGGTLGVSSRGLGETRVIEGITYVENFMLMTAADIVSDPSAPGAFVSGIMENKEWVMVDGVWTDKECEQSKKLIREASQKEIEEISLKIFSNFINNLKNYK
;
A
#
# COMPACT_ATOMS: atom_id res chain seq x y z
N MET A 1 5.45 -9.60 -9.38
CA MET A 1 4.91 -9.39 -8.02
C MET A 1 3.56 -8.69 -8.13
N GLN A 2 2.63 -9.05 -7.31
CA GLN A 2 1.29 -8.45 -7.24
C GLN A 2 1.26 -7.38 -6.14
N LEU A 3 0.45 -6.34 -6.31
CA LEU A 3 0.19 -5.35 -5.28
C LEU A 3 -0.74 -5.96 -4.21
N ILE A 4 -0.33 -5.91 -2.96
CA ILE A 4 -1.04 -6.47 -1.81
C ILE A 4 -1.34 -5.35 -0.83
N ARG A 5 -2.57 -5.33 -0.30
CA ARG A 5 -3.05 -4.36 0.69
C ARG A 5 -3.74 -5.08 1.83
N GLU A 6 -3.45 -4.67 3.04
CA GLU A 6 -4.02 -5.27 4.25
C GLU A 6 -4.48 -4.19 5.23
N TYR A 7 -5.62 -4.40 5.83
CA TYR A 7 -6.33 -3.41 6.65
C TYR A 7 -6.20 -3.72 8.14
N SER A 8 -6.08 -2.67 8.94
CA SER A 8 -6.19 -2.73 10.40
C SER A 8 -7.15 -1.64 10.89
N ASP A 9 -8.08 -2.01 11.76
CA ASP A 9 -9.09 -1.15 12.37
C ASP A 9 -8.78 -0.78 13.83
N ASP A 10 -7.71 -1.32 14.39
CA ASP A 10 -7.29 -1.08 15.77
C ASP A 10 -6.28 0.07 15.87
N VAL A 11 -6.70 1.25 15.40
CA VAL A 11 -5.87 2.46 15.43
C VAL A 11 -6.51 3.53 16.29
N LYS A 12 -5.73 4.07 17.22
CA LYS A 12 -6.10 5.22 18.08
C LYS A 12 -5.34 6.45 17.64
N TYR A 13 -5.91 7.63 17.85
CA TYR A 13 -5.20 8.89 17.66
C TYR A 13 -4.79 9.48 19.01
N ILE A 14 -3.62 10.09 19.04
CA ILE A 14 -3.03 10.71 20.23
C ILE A 14 -2.59 12.11 19.85
N THR A 15 -2.92 13.08 20.70
CA THR A 15 -2.42 14.44 20.56
C THR A 15 -1.29 14.67 21.57
N GLU A 16 -0.07 14.84 21.08
CA GLU A 16 1.08 15.15 21.91
C GLU A 16 1.40 16.65 21.85
N SER A 17 1.74 17.24 22.99
CA SER A 17 2.30 18.60 23.02
C SER A 17 3.69 18.55 22.37
N SER A 18 3.92 19.37 21.36
CA SER A 18 5.26 19.55 20.77
C SER A 18 5.87 20.83 21.29
N ASP A 19 7.21 20.84 21.47
CA ASP A 19 8.00 22.05 21.75
C ASP A 19 8.07 23.02 20.56
N SER A 20 7.36 22.72 19.47
CA SER A 20 7.28 23.61 18.30
C SER A 20 6.32 24.78 18.57
N LYS A 21 6.65 25.95 18.05
CA LYS A 21 5.90 27.22 18.19
C LYS A 21 4.42 27.14 17.76
N ASP A 22 3.99 26.10 17.06
CA ASP A 22 2.67 25.96 16.45
C ASP A 22 1.73 24.99 17.19
N GLY A 23 2.06 24.54 18.41
CA GLY A 23 1.14 23.77 19.23
C GLY A 23 1.29 22.25 19.11
N LYS A 24 0.21 21.50 19.16
CA LYS A 24 0.16 20.05 19.35
C LYS A 24 0.35 19.28 18.05
N SER A 25 1.31 18.36 18.02
CA SER A 25 1.42 17.35 16.95
C SER A 25 0.35 16.27 17.13
N LEU A 26 -0.31 15.89 16.05
CA LEU A 26 -1.29 14.79 16.04
C LEU A 26 -0.61 13.52 15.54
N TYR A 27 -0.78 12.43 16.28
CA TYR A 27 -0.31 11.10 15.92
C TYR A 27 -1.47 10.12 15.84
N ILE A 28 -1.28 9.09 15.03
CA ILE A 28 -2.08 7.87 15.05
C ILE A 28 -1.20 6.71 15.54
N GLU A 29 -1.75 5.82 16.34
CA GLU A 29 -1.06 4.67 16.90
C GLU A 29 -2.00 3.47 16.96
N GLY A 30 -1.46 2.26 16.72
CA GLY A 30 -2.22 1.03 16.78
C GLY A 30 -1.52 -0.12 16.09
N ILE A 31 -2.26 -1.18 15.80
CA ILE A 31 -1.76 -2.33 15.04
C ILE A 31 -1.68 -1.94 13.57
N PHE A 32 -0.48 -1.99 12.99
CA PHE A 32 -0.27 -1.72 11.56
C PHE A 32 -0.13 -3.01 10.75
N LEU A 33 0.49 -4.06 11.31
CA LEU A 33 0.76 -5.32 10.61
C LEU A 33 0.55 -6.51 11.54
N VAL A 34 0.09 -7.64 10.98
CA VAL A 34 -0.09 -8.92 11.70
C VAL A 34 0.41 -10.07 10.84
N SER A 35 1.13 -11.02 11.44
CA SER A 35 1.58 -12.26 10.82
C SER A 35 0.89 -13.49 11.44
N GLU A 36 0.98 -14.66 10.77
CA GLU A 36 0.47 -15.97 11.20
C GLU A 36 -1.05 -16.02 11.44
N VAL A 37 -1.78 -14.96 11.13
CA VAL A 37 -3.23 -14.88 11.23
C VAL A 37 -3.83 -14.66 9.86
N LYS A 38 -4.91 -15.38 9.56
CA LYS A 38 -5.68 -15.16 8.32
C LYS A 38 -6.37 -13.81 8.38
N ASN A 39 -5.95 -12.91 7.51
CA ASN A 39 -6.53 -11.57 7.42
C ASN A 39 -7.89 -11.58 6.68
N ARG A 40 -8.53 -10.41 6.56
CA ARG A 40 -9.83 -10.26 5.90
C ARG A 40 -9.82 -10.61 4.42
N ASN A 41 -8.66 -10.49 3.76
CA ASN A 41 -8.47 -10.90 2.36
C ASN A 41 -8.19 -12.40 2.20
N GLY A 42 -8.26 -13.17 3.29
CA GLY A 42 -8.04 -14.61 3.28
C GLY A 42 -6.57 -15.03 3.22
N ARG A 43 -5.63 -14.12 3.43
CA ARG A 43 -4.18 -14.34 3.30
C ARG A 43 -3.51 -14.46 4.65
N ILE A 44 -2.44 -15.25 4.69
CA ILE A 44 -1.55 -15.37 5.85
C ILE A 44 -0.14 -14.94 5.44
N TYR A 45 0.47 -14.10 6.26
CA TYR A 45 1.88 -13.75 6.18
C TYR A 45 2.67 -14.57 7.15
N ARG A 46 3.74 -15.25 6.69
CA ARG A 46 4.65 -15.95 7.59
C ARG A 46 5.43 -14.93 8.43
N LYS A 47 5.55 -15.23 9.73
CA LYS A 47 6.24 -14.34 10.68
C LYS A 47 7.65 -13.97 10.21
N SER A 48 8.45 -14.95 9.80
CA SER A 48 9.83 -14.72 9.35
C SER A 48 9.92 -13.78 8.13
N ALA A 49 9.00 -13.91 7.17
CA ALA A 49 8.95 -13.04 6.00
C ALA A 49 8.56 -11.61 6.40
N MET A 50 7.57 -11.46 7.29
CA MET A 50 7.13 -10.17 7.80
C MET A 50 8.24 -9.50 8.62
N GLU A 51 8.92 -10.22 9.53
CA GLU A 51 10.03 -9.70 10.34
C GLU A 51 11.16 -9.15 9.46
N ASN A 52 11.57 -9.90 8.45
CA ASN A 52 12.64 -9.48 7.54
C ASN A 52 12.27 -8.17 6.83
N GLU A 53 11.05 -8.09 6.29
CA GLU A 53 10.59 -6.91 5.56
C GLU A 53 10.35 -5.70 6.46
N VAL A 54 9.79 -5.89 7.65
CA VAL A 54 9.61 -4.77 8.59
C VAL A 54 10.96 -4.24 9.06
N ASN A 55 11.93 -5.12 9.36
CA ASN A 55 13.28 -4.69 9.73
C ASN A 55 13.96 -3.93 8.59
N ARG A 56 13.83 -4.39 7.34
CA ARG A 56 14.30 -3.64 6.17
C ARG A 56 13.63 -2.27 6.08
N TYR A 57 12.30 -2.22 6.18
CA TYR A 57 11.52 -0.99 6.10
C TYR A 57 11.90 0.00 7.22
N ILE A 58 12.09 -0.46 8.45
CA ILE A 58 12.57 0.38 9.55
C ILE A 58 13.92 1.01 9.21
N ASN A 59 14.89 0.19 8.77
CA ASN A 59 16.25 0.66 8.47
C ASN A 59 16.30 1.60 7.27
N GLU A 60 15.53 1.31 6.21
CA GLU A 60 15.60 2.06 4.97
C GLU A 60 14.68 3.28 4.92
N LYS A 61 13.59 3.28 5.70
CA LYS A 61 12.55 4.30 5.63
C LYS A 61 12.31 4.99 6.96
N VAL A 62 11.98 4.26 8.04
CA VAL A 62 11.62 4.87 9.33
C VAL A 62 12.82 5.62 9.92
N ASN A 63 13.97 4.96 10.03
CA ASN A 63 15.20 5.55 10.59
C ASN A 63 15.74 6.71 9.74
N LYS A 64 15.38 6.77 8.46
CA LYS A 64 15.76 7.86 7.55
C LYS A 64 14.70 8.96 7.45
N HIS A 65 13.61 8.86 8.21
CA HIS A 65 12.48 9.80 8.15
C HIS A 65 11.88 9.95 6.75
N THR A 66 11.77 8.84 6.00
CA THR A 66 11.19 8.78 4.65
C THR A 66 10.02 7.79 4.55
N ALA A 67 9.50 7.30 5.69
CA ALA A 67 8.42 6.35 5.77
C ALA A 67 7.04 7.05 5.63
N TYR A 68 6.81 7.69 4.48
CA TYR A 68 5.54 8.36 4.22
C TYR A 68 4.41 7.37 3.93
N GLY A 69 3.18 7.73 4.34
CA GLY A 69 1.94 7.08 3.95
C GLY A 69 0.97 8.09 3.34
N GLU A 70 0.02 7.58 2.58
CA GLU A 70 -0.95 8.38 1.84
C GLU A 70 -2.32 8.39 2.52
N LEU A 71 -3.13 9.39 2.20
CA LEU A 71 -4.55 9.37 2.47
C LEU A 71 -5.22 8.61 1.33
N ASP A 72 -6.01 7.58 1.69
CA ASP A 72 -6.59 6.60 0.80
C ASP A 72 -5.55 5.68 0.11
N HIS A 73 -6.03 4.60 -0.51
CA HIS A 73 -5.14 3.65 -1.18
C HIS A 73 -4.86 4.06 -2.62
N PRO A 74 -3.60 4.39 -2.96
CA PRO A 74 -3.27 4.69 -4.34
C PRO A 74 -3.24 3.42 -5.19
N ALA A 75 -3.31 3.66 -6.49
CA ALA A 75 -3.23 2.64 -7.53
C ALA A 75 -1.82 2.10 -7.79
N THR A 76 -0.80 2.63 -7.12
CA THR A 76 0.61 2.32 -7.38
C THR A 76 1.31 1.83 -6.11
N PRO A 77 2.34 0.99 -6.22
CA PRO A 77 3.12 0.57 -5.06
C PRO A 77 3.94 1.71 -4.45
N THR A 78 4.38 2.68 -5.26
CA THR A 78 5.21 3.80 -4.81
C THR A 78 4.38 4.91 -4.20
N VAL A 79 4.83 5.46 -3.08
CA VAL A 79 4.20 6.61 -2.43
C VAL A 79 4.27 7.86 -3.32
N ASN A 80 3.14 8.51 -3.54
CA ASN A 80 3.05 9.80 -4.19
C ASN A 80 3.04 10.91 -3.13
N LEU A 81 4.10 11.72 -3.10
CA LEU A 81 4.24 12.78 -2.09
C LEU A 81 3.11 13.83 -2.13
N LYS A 82 2.41 13.99 -3.27
CA LYS A 82 1.24 14.87 -3.35
C LYS A 82 0.08 14.39 -2.47
N ASN A 83 0.01 13.09 -2.20
CA ASN A 83 -1.02 12.45 -1.39
C ASN A 83 -0.55 12.12 0.03
N ALA A 84 0.71 12.41 0.35
CA ALA A 84 1.27 12.11 1.66
C ALA A 84 0.49 12.83 2.77
N SER A 85 -0.04 12.05 3.72
CA SER A 85 -0.85 12.54 4.84
C SER A 85 -0.15 12.39 6.19
N HIS A 86 0.80 11.45 6.28
CA HIS A 86 1.50 11.14 7.53
C HIS A 86 2.89 10.55 7.25
N ILE A 87 3.68 10.45 8.31
CA ILE A 87 4.98 9.79 8.31
C ILE A 87 5.04 8.81 9.47
N ILE A 88 5.40 7.57 9.19
CA ILE A 88 5.57 6.53 10.20
C ILE A 88 6.86 6.80 10.97
N THR A 89 6.74 6.92 12.28
CA THR A 89 7.86 7.28 13.17
C THR A 89 8.37 6.09 13.97
N GLU A 90 7.52 5.06 14.15
CA GLU A 90 7.87 3.87 14.90
C GLU A 90 7.11 2.64 14.39
N LEU A 91 7.79 1.49 14.40
CA LEU A 91 7.21 0.16 14.24
C LEU A 91 7.86 -0.76 15.29
N ARG A 92 7.07 -1.28 16.21
CA ARG A 92 7.52 -2.14 17.31
C ARG A 92 6.80 -3.48 17.23
N GLN A 93 7.57 -4.55 17.22
CA GLN A 93 7.04 -5.91 17.24
C GLN A 93 6.65 -6.36 18.64
N ASP A 94 5.52 -7.04 18.74
CA ASP A 94 5.09 -7.80 19.92
C ASP A 94 4.44 -9.11 19.45
N GLY A 95 5.16 -10.22 19.61
CA GLY A 95 4.72 -11.52 19.13
C GLY A 95 4.55 -11.58 17.60
N ASN A 96 3.32 -11.70 17.14
CA ASN A 96 2.94 -11.74 15.71
C ASN A 96 2.36 -10.40 15.20
N VAL A 97 2.41 -9.37 16.02
CA VAL A 97 1.82 -8.07 15.78
C VAL A 97 2.90 -6.99 15.71
N TRP A 98 2.75 -6.02 14.83
CA TRP A 98 3.56 -4.80 14.80
C TRP A 98 2.69 -3.60 15.11
N TYR A 99 2.96 -2.98 16.26
CA TYR A 99 2.40 -1.70 16.63
C TYR A 99 3.17 -0.60 15.91
N GLY A 100 2.44 0.31 15.28
CA GLY A 100 2.99 1.46 14.59
C GLY A 100 2.54 2.77 15.20
N LYS A 101 3.39 3.79 15.08
CA LYS A 101 3.08 5.18 15.38
C LYS A 101 3.41 6.04 14.18
N ALA A 102 2.52 6.95 13.81
CA ALA A 102 2.71 7.85 12.68
C ALA A 102 2.27 9.27 13.04
N LYS A 103 3.05 10.26 12.61
CA LYS A 103 2.77 11.68 12.76
C LYS A 103 1.96 12.17 11.56
N ILE A 104 0.82 12.81 11.81
CA ILE A 104 0.06 13.50 10.77
C ILE A 104 0.84 14.74 10.32
N LEU A 105 1.07 14.84 9.01
CA LEU A 105 1.82 15.91 8.38
C LEU A 105 0.97 17.15 8.17
N ASP A 106 1.63 18.29 8.02
CA ASP A 106 1.01 19.56 7.65
C ASP A 106 0.93 19.71 6.11
N THR A 107 0.43 18.66 5.46
CA THR A 107 0.16 18.58 4.02
C THR A 107 -1.35 18.69 3.80
N PRO A 108 -1.84 19.01 2.58
CA PRO A 108 -3.27 19.04 2.31
C PRO A 108 -4.00 17.76 2.74
N MET A 109 -3.42 16.58 2.47
CA MET A 109 -4.00 15.29 2.83
C MET A 109 -3.93 15.03 4.35
N GLY A 110 -2.86 15.46 5.01
CA GLY A 110 -2.77 15.41 6.47
C GLY A 110 -3.76 16.33 7.16
N GLN A 111 -4.04 17.50 6.62
CA GLN A 111 -5.07 18.41 7.14
C GLN A 111 -6.47 17.81 7.03
N ILE A 112 -6.77 17.08 5.95
CA ILE A 112 -8.05 16.35 5.81
C ILE A 112 -8.15 15.28 6.90
N ALA A 113 -7.13 14.44 7.08
CA ALA A 113 -7.10 13.41 8.13
C ALA A 113 -7.26 14.03 9.53
N ARG A 114 -6.54 15.13 9.81
CA ARG A 114 -6.66 15.91 11.05
C ARG A 114 -8.09 16.44 11.27
N GLY A 115 -8.70 17.00 10.24
CA GLY A 115 -10.06 17.53 10.32
C GLY A 115 -11.09 16.45 10.66
N ILE A 116 -10.97 15.28 10.04
CA ILE A 116 -11.84 14.12 10.32
C ILE A 116 -11.68 13.68 11.78
N LEU A 117 -10.45 13.45 12.25
CA LEU A 117 -10.17 13.02 13.61
C LEU A 117 -10.62 14.03 14.66
N ASN A 118 -10.34 15.31 14.46
CA ASN A 118 -10.77 16.39 15.37
C ASN A 118 -12.29 16.58 15.44
N SER A 119 -13.00 16.14 14.40
CA SER A 119 -14.48 16.15 14.35
C SER A 119 -15.10 14.89 14.95
N GLY A 120 -14.30 13.99 15.56
CA GLY A 120 -14.76 12.74 16.16
C GLY A 120 -14.95 11.59 15.15
N GLY A 121 -14.50 11.76 13.91
CA GLY A 121 -14.45 10.68 12.93
C GLY A 121 -13.35 9.69 13.26
N THR A 122 -13.51 8.45 12.79
CA THR A 122 -12.52 7.37 12.91
C THR A 122 -11.85 7.10 11.57
N LEU A 123 -10.56 6.77 11.61
CA LEU A 123 -9.78 6.40 10.46
C LEU A 123 -9.04 5.10 10.78
N GLY A 124 -8.90 4.24 9.79
CA GLY A 124 -8.09 3.04 9.88
C GLY A 124 -6.77 3.19 9.14
N VAL A 125 -5.97 2.14 9.20
CA VAL A 125 -4.74 2.02 8.41
C VAL A 125 -4.72 0.73 7.62
N SER A 126 -4.01 0.77 6.50
CA SER A 126 -3.84 -0.38 5.64
C SER A 126 -2.43 -0.43 5.09
N SER A 127 -1.75 -1.55 5.26
CA SER A 127 -0.42 -1.72 4.69
C SER A 127 -0.51 -1.99 3.18
N ARG A 128 0.53 -1.59 2.47
CA ARG A 128 0.68 -1.78 1.03
C ARG A 128 2.03 -2.39 0.72
N GLY A 129 2.03 -3.45 -0.07
CA GLY A 129 3.24 -4.17 -0.45
C GLY A 129 3.12 -4.82 -1.81
N LEU A 130 4.22 -5.43 -2.22
CA LEU A 130 4.31 -6.31 -3.38
C LEU A 130 4.59 -7.72 -2.89
N GLY A 131 4.03 -8.73 -3.54
CA GLY A 131 4.26 -10.10 -3.15
C GLY A 131 3.74 -11.08 -4.19
N GLU A 132 3.93 -12.34 -3.88
CA GLU A 132 3.37 -13.48 -4.61
C GLU A 132 2.47 -14.24 -3.66
N THR A 133 1.45 -14.90 -4.18
CA THR A 133 0.56 -15.72 -3.38
C THR A 133 0.70 -17.17 -3.75
N ARG A 134 0.70 -18.05 -2.75
CA ARG A 134 0.71 -19.50 -2.93
C ARG A 134 -0.38 -20.14 -2.08
N VAL A 135 -1.17 -21.01 -2.70
CA VAL A 135 -2.19 -21.78 -1.98
C VAL A 135 -1.60 -23.08 -1.49
N ILE A 136 -1.66 -23.33 -0.19
CA ILE A 136 -1.22 -24.56 0.48
C ILE A 136 -2.41 -25.03 1.33
N GLU A 137 -2.91 -26.23 1.06
CA GLU A 137 -4.05 -26.83 1.80
C GLU A 137 -5.27 -25.89 1.91
N GLY A 138 -5.59 -25.16 0.84
CA GLY A 138 -6.73 -24.24 0.81
C GLY A 138 -6.48 -22.90 1.52
N ILE A 139 -5.28 -22.66 2.05
CA ILE A 139 -4.88 -21.41 2.69
C ILE A 139 -3.95 -20.64 1.75
N THR A 140 -4.22 -19.36 1.54
CA THR A 140 -3.39 -18.48 0.73
C THR A 140 -2.29 -17.84 1.59
N TYR A 141 -1.04 -18.18 1.29
CA TYR A 141 0.14 -17.57 1.91
C TYR A 141 0.74 -16.50 1.00
N VAL A 142 1.25 -15.43 1.60
CA VAL A 142 2.02 -14.41 0.89
C VAL A 142 3.50 -14.79 0.97
N GLU A 143 4.14 -14.89 -0.20
CA GLU A 143 5.55 -15.19 -0.39
C GLU A 143 6.25 -14.02 -1.11
N ASN A 144 7.58 -13.92 -0.98
CA ASN A 144 8.38 -12.86 -1.62
C ASN A 144 7.83 -11.46 -1.34
N PHE A 145 7.36 -11.26 -0.10
CA PHE A 145 6.75 -10.01 0.33
C PHE A 145 7.77 -8.87 0.37
N MET A 146 7.40 -7.72 -0.19
CA MET A 146 8.14 -6.46 -0.11
C MET A 146 7.20 -5.38 0.41
N LEU A 147 7.47 -4.85 1.59
CA LEU A 147 6.69 -3.79 2.22
C LEU A 147 7.02 -2.43 1.58
N MET A 148 6.04 -1.80 0.97
CA MET A 148 6.15 -0.49 0.31
C MET A 148 5.78 0.64 1.25
N THR A 149 4.67 0.49 2.01
CA THR A 149 4.34 1.32 3.17
C THR A 149 3.66 0.49 4.25
N ALA A 150 4.01 0.73 5.50
CA ALA A 150 3.42 0.00 6.62
C ALA A 150 2.00 0.47 6.96
N ALA A 151 1.63 1.67 6.54
CA ALA A 151 0.28 2.21 6.71
C ALA A 151 -0.02 3.28 5.66
N ASP A 152 -1.16 3.19 4.99
CA ASP A 152 -1.90 4.27 4.38
C ASP A 152 -3.14 4.54 5.25
N ILE A 153 -3.57 5.78 5.39
CA ILE A 153 -4.80 6.12 6.13
C ILE A 153 -6.01 5.87 5.23
N VAL A 154 -6.98 5.11 5.73
CA VAL A 154 -8.20 4.74 4.99
C VAL A 154 -9.47 5.05 5.79
N SER A 155 -10.59 5.29 5.09
CA SER A 155 -11.86 5.68 5.70
C SER A 155 -12.57 4.52 6.39
N ASP A 156 -12.46 3.31 5.84
CA ASP A 156 -13.10 2.12 6.37
C ASP A 156 -12.22 0.88 6.14
N PRO A 157 -11.40 0.51 7.12
CA PRO A 157 -10.62 -0.71 7.07
C PRO A 157 -11.48 -1.96 7.17
N SER A 158 -12.76 -1.83 7.59
CA SER A 158 -13.67 -2.96 7.77
C SER A 158 -14.62 -3.19 6.59
N ALA A 159 -14.69 -2.29 5.61
CA ALA A 159 -15.57 -2.48 4.46
C ALA A 159 -15.22 -3.77 3.72
N PRO A 160 -16.11 -4.79 3.75
CA PRO A 160 -15.95 -5.95 2.88
C PRO A 160 -16.26 -5.49 1.46
N GLY A 161 -15.24 -5.09 0.74
CA GLY A 161 -15.36 -4.67 -0.64
C GLY A 161 -15.22 -3.17 -0.87
N ALA A 162 -14.18 -2.55 -0.35
CA ALA A 162 -13.61 -1.41 -1.03
C ALA A 162 -13.22 -1.91 -2.44
N PHE A 163 -14.22 -1.91 -3.33
CA PHE A 163 -14.21 -2.56 -4.65
C PHE A 163 -13.20 -1.98 -5.64
N VAL A 164 -12.41 -1.02 -5.24
CA VAL A 164 -11.30 -0.50 -6.02
C VAL A 164 -10.08 -1.41 -5.93
N SER A 165 -10.03 -2.32 -4.98
CA SER A 165 -8.90 -3.24 -4.76
C SER A 165 -8.82 -4.39 -5.78
N GLY A 166 -9.93 -4.85 -6.34
CA GLY A 166 -9.96 -6.01 -7.23
C GLY A 166 -9.20 -5.82 -8.55
N ILE A 167 -9.22 -4.61 -9.11
CA ILE A 167 -8.59 -4.33 -10.42
C ILE A 167 -7.06 -4.27 -10.33
N MET A 168 -6.52 -3.87 -9.19
CA MET A 168 -5.07 -3.65 -9.05
C MET A 168 -4.32 -4.81 -8.39
N GLU A 169 -4.99 -5.63 -7.60
CA GLU A 169 -4.38 -6.84 -7.03
C GLU A 169 -3.97 -7.86 -8.09
N ASN A 170 -4.56 -7.83 -9.28
CA ASN A 170 -4.24 -8.72 -10.40
C ASN A 170 -3.15 -8.19 -11.33
N LYS A 171 -2.56 -7.01 -11.05
CA LYS A 171 -1.47 -6.46 -11.86
C LYS A 171 -0.12 -6.95 -11.39
N GLU A 172 0.70 -7.37 -12.33
CA GLU A 172 2.11 -7.66 -12.09
C GLU A 172 2.96 -6.39 -12.26
N TRP A 173 3.84 -6.16 -11.30
CA TRP A 173 4.75 -5.03 -11.28
C TRP A 173 6.18 -5.47 -11.55
N VAL A 174 6.90 -4.68 -12.33
CA VAL A 174 8.33 -4.86 -12.65
C VAL A 174 9.08 -3.58 -12.34
N MET A 175 10.34 -3.72 -11.94
CA MET A 175 11.23 -2.58 -11.74
C MET A 175 11.87 -2.23 -13.06
N VAL A 176 11.68 -0.99 -13.53
CA VAL A 176 12.31 -0.42 -14.73
C VAL A 176 12.96 0.90 -14.34
N ASP A 177 14.27 1.02 -14.51
CA ASP A 177 15.06 2.22 -14.19
C ASP A 177 14.80 2.78 -12.78
N GLY A 178 14.64 1.88 -11.78
CA GLY A 178 14.39 2.25 -10.40
C GLY A 178 12.93 2.66 -10.08
N VAL A 179 12.02 2.51 -11.02
CA VAL A 179 10.58 2.82 -10.87
C VAL A 179 9.75 1.55 -11.02
N TRP A 180 8.80 1.33 -10.10
CA TRP A 180 7.82 0.26 -10.22
C TRP A 180 6.80 0.59 -11.30
N THR A 181 6.72 -0.25 -12.32
CA THR A 181 5.87 -0.06 -13.49
C THR A 181 5.00 -1.30 -13.71
N ASP A 182 3.78 -1.10 -14.19
CA ASP A 182 2.87 -2.16 -14.60
C ASP A 182 3.49 -2.99 -15.74
N LYS A 183 3.60 -4.30 -15.54
CA LYS A 183 4.25 -5.23 -16.47
C LYS A 183 3.59 -5.25 -17.85
N GLU A 184 2.26 -5.26 -17.91
CA GLU A 184 1.53 -5.24 -19.18
C GLU A 184 1.74 -3.93 -19.93
N CYS A 185 1.79 -2.81 -19.19
CA CYS A 185 2.09 -1.50 -19.73
C CYS A 185 3.51 -1.46 -20.35
N GLU A 186 4.51 -2.00 -19.65
CA GLU A 186 5.88 -2.03 -20.18
C GLU A 186 6.03 -2.98 -21.37
N GLN A 187 5.37 -4.13 -21.35
CA GLN A 187 5.34 -5.04 -22.51
C GLN A 187 4.68 -4.37 -23.71
N SER A 188 3.57 -3.66 -23.50
CA SER A 188 2.87 -2.92 -24.56
C SER A 188 3.74 -1.80 -25.12
N LYS A 189 4.42 -1.03 -24.27
CA LYS A 189 5.37 0.02 -24.71
C LYS A 189 6.52 -0.57 -25.52
N LYS A 190 7.06 -1.73 -25.09
CA LYS A 190 8.12 -2.42 -25.82
C LYS A 190 7.66 -2.85 -27.22
N LEU A 191 6.49 -3.50 -27.30
CA LEU A 191 5.91 -3.91 -28.59
C LEU A 191 5.72 -2.73 -29.54
N ILE A 192 5.22 -1.60 -29.06
CA ILE A 192 5.03 -0.38 -29.87
C ILE A 192 6.38 0.19 -30.34
N ARG A 193 7.40 0.20 -29.47
CA ARG A 193 8.73 0.73 -29.82
C ARG A 193 9.46 -0.13 -30.85
N GLU A 194 9.27 -1.45 -30.82
CA GLU A 194 9.93 -2.42 -31.70
C GLU A 194 9.16 -2.61 -33.02
N ALA A 195 7.90 -2.14 -33.09
CA ALA A 195 7.05 -2.25 -34.27
C ALA A 195 7.55 -1.38 -35.43
N SER A 196 7.54 -1.93 -36.63
CA SER A 196 7.72 -1.13 -37.85
C SER A 196 6.51 -0.24 -38.09
N GLN A 197 6.69 0.81 -38.92
CA GLN A 197 5.62 1.76 -39.23
C GLN A 197 4.38 1.09 -39.88
N LYS A 198 4.56 -0.09 -40.50
CA LYS A 198 3.45 -0.87 -41.09
C LYS A 198 2.69 -1.72 -40.09
N GLU A 199 3.35 -2.12 -38.98
CA GLU A 199 2.81 -3.01 -37.98
C GLU A 199 2.21 -2.27 -36.77
N ILE A 200 2.51 -0.97 -36.60
CA ILE A 200 2.14 -0.19 -35.43
C ILE A 200 0.62 -0.13 -35.23
N GLU A 201 -0.13 -0.08 -36.34
CA GLU A 201 -1.59 -0.01 -36.29
C GLU A 201 -2.21 -1.33 -35.82
N GLU A 202 -1.73 -2.47 -36.33
CA GLU A 202 -2.18 -3.79 -35.94
C GLU A 202 -1.83 -4.09 -34.47
N ILE A 203 -0.61 -3.77 -34.05
CA ILE A 203 -0.14 -3.94 -32.68
C ILE A 203 -0.96 -3.05 -31.72
N SER A 204 -1.24 -1.81 -32.08
CA SER A 204 -2.04 -0.89 -31.28
C SER A 204 -3.47 -1.39 -31.09
N LEU A 205 -4.09 -1.91 -32.16
CA LEU A 205 -5.42 -2.52 -32.09
C LEU A 205 -5.44 -3.77 -31.22
N LYS A 206 -4.40 -4.60 -31.30
CA LYS A 206 -4.26 -5.80 -30.45
C LYS A 206 -4.13 -5.45 -28.97
N ILE A 207 -3.29 -4.45 -28.64
CA ILE A 207 -3.11 -3.94 -27.28
C ILE A 207 -4.44 -3.39 -26.76
N PHE A 208 -5.14 -2.58 -27.55
CA PHE A 208 -6.43 -2.01 -27.19
C PHE A 208 -7.51 -3.11 -26.98
N SER A 209 -7.56 -4.09 -27.86
CA SER A 209 -8.48 -5.23 -27.73
C SER A 209 -8.22 -6.03 -26.46
N ASN A 210 -6.96 -6.28 -26.12
CA ASN A 210 -6.60 -6.97 -24.86
C ASN A 210 -7.02 -6.14 -23.64
N PHE A 211 -6.79 -4.83 -23.67
CA PHE A 211 -7.23 -3.92 -22.61
C PHE A 211 -8.76 -3.98 -22.40
N ILE A 212 -9.54 -3.92 -23.48
CA ILE A 212 -11.01 -4.00 -23.42
C ILE A 212 -11.47 -5.39 -22.91
N ASN A 213 -10.82 -6.47 -23.31
CA ASN A 213 -11.15 -7.82 -22.84
C ASN A 213 -10.82 -7.97 -21.34
N ASN A 214 -9.70 -7.43 -20.88
CA ASN A 214 -9.37 -7.40 -19.47
C ASN A 214 -10.44 -6.62 -18.68
N LEU A 215 -10.89 -5.47 -19.14
CA LEU A 215 -11.97 -4.72 -18.48
C LEU A 215 -13.29 -5.50 -18.38
N LYS A 216 -13.63 -6.37 -19.35
CA LYS A 216 -14.85 -7.21 -19.31
C LYS A 216 -14.77 -8.34 -18.28
N ASN A 217 -13.58 -8.82 -17.96
CA ASN A 217 -13.33 -9.90 -17.01
C ASN A 217 -13.30 -9.40 -15.55
N TYR A 218 -13.46 -8.10 -15.33
CA TYR A 218 -13.57 -7.46 -14.02
C TYR A 218 -15.02 -7.31 -13.52
N LYS A 219 -15.91 -8.24 -13.89
CA LYS A 219 -17.27 -8.34 -13.32
C LYS A 219 -17.35 -9.36 -12.21
#